data_0cc7f715b98a952dbf03d9b4d882f0ae
#
_entry.id   0cc7f715b98a952dbf03d9b4d882f0ae
#
_cell.length_a   1.000
_cell.length_b   1.000
_cell.length_c   1.000
_cell.angle_alpha   90.00
_cell.angle_beta   90.00
_cell.angle_gamma   90.00
#
_symmetry.space_group_name_H-M   'P 1'
#
loop_
_entity.id
_entity.type
_entity.pdbx_description
1 polymer ?
#
loop_
_entity_poly.entity_id
_entity_poly.type
_entity_poly.pdbx_seq_one_letter_code
_entity_poly.pdbx_strand_id
1 'polypeptide(L)'
;MANKENKGNKGKSSKREAVREKRLQEQKRRRLFIVLAIVIGALVIAAIIIVPSLLPAGDIVTITPVERPLADGRAMGDPEAPVTIEVYEDFQCPACQAYSQQIAPQVKDAYVATGEAYYIFRHYPFLDDNAVRNESDQAANASMCAADENRFWDYHDMLFANWNGENQGAFNDKRLVAFAEALGLDMAAFNSCFGADLHAEEINSDFELGRQLGATGTPSVFVNGVQVSPGFVPQFTAIAEAVEAELAASGN
;
A
#
# COMPACT_ATOMS: atom_id res chain seq x y z
N MET A 1 70.17 -12.23 68.62
CA MET A 1 69.74 -11.19 67.61
C MET A 1 69.05 -11.93 66.41
N ALA A 2 67.78 -12.13 66.45
CA ALA A 2 67.02 -12.64 65.30
C ALA A 2 65.50 -12.63 65.61
N ASN A 3 64.78 -11.53 65.44
CA ASN A 3 63.29 -11.57 65.35
C ASN A 3 62.69 -10.20 64.95
N LYS A 4 63.18 -9.57 63.91
CA LYS A 4 62.56 -8.30 63.43
C LYS A 4 62.17 -8.26 61.95
N GLU A 5 62.49 -9.26 61.10
CA GLU A 5 62.26 -9.21 59.67
C GLU A 5 60.96 -9.84 59.16
N ASN A 6 60.20 -10.59 59.98
CA ASN A 6 59.06 -11.38 59.49
C ASN A 6 57.69 -10.69 59.65
N LYS A 7 57.58 -9.48 60.24
CA LYS A 7 56.30 -8.72 60.34
C LYS A 7 55.96 -7.84 59.17
N GLY A 8 56.97 -7.39 58.38
CA GLY A 8 56.76 -6.48 57.25
C GLY A 8 56.19 -7.17 56.00
N ASN A 9 56.39 -8.47 55.83
CA ASN A 9 56.02 -9.16 54.58
C ASN A 9 54.55 -9.67 54.59
N LYS A 10 53.99 -10.01 55.77
CA LYS A 10 52.58 -10.41 55.92
C LYS A 10 51.58 -9.26 55.68
N GLY A 11 51.92 -7.99 56.01
CA GLY A 11 51.05 -6.84 55.77
C GLY A 11 50.99 -6.36 54.33
N LYS A 12 52.04 -6.62 53.52
CA LYS A 12 52.08 -6.27 52.11
C LYS A 12 51.30 -7.29 51.25
N SER A 13 51.26 -8.58 51.60
CA SER A 13 50.48 -9.61 50.90
C SER A 13 48.99 -9.39 51.09
N SER A 14 48.55 -9.15 52.31
CA SER A 14 47.13 -8.88 52.63
C SER A 14 46.55 -7.63 51.91
N LYS A 15 47.35 -6.55 51.81
CA LYS A 15 46.92 -5.36 51.06
C LYS A 15 46.80 -5.62 49.54
N ARG A 16 47.66 -6.43 48.97
CA ARG A 16 47.64 -6.81 47.55
C ARG A 16 46.43 -7.72 47.24
N GLU A 17 46.09 -8.61 48.10
CA GLU A 17 44.90 -9.48 47.99
C GLU A 17 43.61 -8.67 48.07
N ALA A 18 43.47 -7.74 49.03
CA ALA A 18 42.31 -6.87 49.14
C ALA A 18 42.12 -5.95 47.90
N VAL A 19 43.22 -5.45 47.31
CA VAL A 19 43.16 -4.67 46.06
C VAL A 19 42.75 -5.53 44.88
N ARG A 20 43.23 -6.79 44.84
CA ARG A 20 42.86 -7.75 43.76
C ARG A 20 41.38 -8.15 43.86
N GLU A 21 40.87 -8.38 45.05
CA GLU A 21 39.44 -8.67 45.26
C GLU A 21 38.53 -7.49 44.84
N LYS A 22 38.89 -6.26 45.23
CA LYS A 22 38.16 -5.07 44.79
C LYS A 22 38.12 -4.93 43.27
N ARG A 23 39.24 -5.12 42.60
CA ARG A 23 39.31 -5.07 41.11
C ARG A 23 38.45 -6.18 40.47
N LEU A 24 38.43 -7.37 41.03
CA LEU A 24 37.60 -8.49 40.56
C LEU A 24 36.10 -8.18 40.76
N GLN A 25 35.72 -7.57 41.89
CA GLN A 25 34.35 -7.15 42.17
C GLN A 25 33.92 -6.02 41.21
N GLU A 26 34.78 -5.03 40.98
CA GLU A 26 34.53 -3.94 40.01
C GLU A 26 34.40 -4.49 38.60
N GLN A 27 35.25 -5.42 38.18
CA GLN A 27 35.14 -6.07 36.86
C GLN A 27 33.85 -6.88 36.71
N LYS A 28 33.44 -7.63 37.79
CA LYS A 28 32.16 -8.36 37.78
C LYS A 28 30.97 -7.40 37.69
N ARG A 29 30.99 -6.31 38.46
CA ARG A 29 29.95 -5.27 38.39
C ARG A 29 29.90 -4.63 37.01
N ARG A 30 31.04 -4.23 36.45
CA ARG A 30 31.12 -3.64 35.11
C ARG A 30 30.60 -4.59 34.03
N ARG A 31 30.95 -5.89 34.10
CA ARG A 31 30.41 -6.90 33.16
C ARG A 31 28.91 -7.04 33.31
N LEU A 32 28.40 -7.07 34.56
CA LEU A 32 26.96 -7.13 34.81
C LEU A 32 26.23 -5.92 34.23
N PHE A 33 26.77 -4.71 34.43
CA PHE A 33 26.18 -3.49 33.84
C PHE A 33 26.20 -3.51 32.32
N ILE A 34 27.27 -4.00 31.68
CA ILE A 34 27.36 -4.12 30.22
C ILE A 34 26.32 -5.12 29.70
N VAL A 35 26.21 -6.29 30.34
CA VAL A 35 25.21 -7.31 29.97
C VAL A 35 23.79 -6.76 30.13
N LEU A 36 23.52 -6.08 31.25
CA LEU A 36 22.21 -5.47 31.51
C LEU A 36 21.88 -4.40 30.46
N ALA A 37 22.84 -3.55 30.09
CA ALA A 37 22.66 -2.53 29.05
C ALA A 37 22.38 -3.15 27.68
N ILE A 38 23.06 -4.25 27.33
CA ILE A 38 22.80 -4.99 26.07
C ILE A 38 21.40 -5.59 26.07
N VAL A 39 20.99 -6.22 27.18
CA VAL A 39 19.65 -6.83 27.30
C VAL A 39 18.56 -5.76 27.21
N ILE A 40 18.72 -4.63 27.91
CA ILE A 40 17.77 -3.52 27.83
C ILE A 40 17.72 -2.97 26.40
N GLY A 41 18.87 -2.77 25.76
CA GLY A 41 18.94 -2.33 24.37
C GLY A 41 18.21 -3.29 23.41
N ALA A 42 18.41 -4.59 23.57
CA ALA A 42 17.72 -5.61 22.78
C ALA A 42 16.19 -5.60 23.01
N LEU A 43 15.75 -5.43 24.26
CA LEU A 43 14.32 -5.33 24.59
C LEU A 43 13.68 -4.06 24.02
N VAL A 44 14.39 -2.93 24.04
CA VAL A 44 13.91 -1.69 23.44
C VAL A 44 13.77 -1.85 21.93
N ILE A 45 14.76 -2.43 21.25
CA ILE A 45 14.70 -2.70 19.82
C ILE A 45 13.53 -3.66 19.50
N ALA A 46 13.39 -4.73 20.27
CA ALA A 46 12.27 -5.66 20.11
C ALA A 46 10.92 -4.95 20.31
N ALA A 47 10.80 -4.08 21.30
CA ALA A 47 9.59 -3.30 21.53
C ALA A 47 9.28 -2.34 20.37
N ILE A 48 10.28 -1.65 19.80
CA ILE A 48 10.11 -0.76 18.64
C ILE A 48 9.58 -1.54 17.42
N ILE A 49 9.98 -2.79 17.26
CA ILE A 49 9.54 -3.63 16.13
C ILE A 49 8.16 -4.26 16.41
N ILE A 50 7.94 -4.78 17.62
CA ILE A 50 6.75 -5.58 17.93
C ILE A 50 5.55 -4.70 18.30
N VAL A 51 5.74 -3.61 19.07
CA VAL A 51 4.60 -2.78 19.52
C VAL A 51 3.80 -2.19 18.35
N PRO A 52 4.41 -1.63 17.30
CA PRO A 52 3.66 -1.16 16.14
C PRO A 52 2.86 -2.27 15.45
N SER A 53 3.36 -3.52 15.45
CA SER A 53 2.63 -4.64 14.85
C SER A 53 1.40 -5.09 15.64
N LEU A 54 1.33 -4.78 16.92
CA LEU A 54 0.19 -5.12 17.79
C LEU A 54 -0.89 -4.03 17.85
N LEU A 55 -0.60 -2.82 17.32
CA LEU A 55 -1.59 -1.76 17.27
C LEU A 55 -2.63 -2.08 16.18
N PRO A 56 -3.93 -1.81 16.41
CA PRO A 56 -4.96 -2.02 15.41
C PRO A 56 -4.73 -1.13 14.17
N ALA A 57 -5.31 -1.51 13.03
CA ALA A 57 -5.25 -0.76 11.77
C ALA A 57 -5.93 0.62 11.85
N GLY A 58 -6.61 0.92 12.95
CA GLY A 58 -7.50 2.07 13.10
C GLY A 58 -8.90 1.79 12.57
N ASP A 59 -9.78 2.76 12.71
CA ASP A 59 -11.15 2.61 12.20
C ASP A 59 -11.15 2.57 10.68
N ILE A 60 -11.92 1.65 10.12
CA ILE A 60 -12.16 1.49 8.68
C ILE A 60 -13.64 1.67 8.38
N VAL A 61 -13.93 2.34 7.28
CA VAL A 61 -15.28 2.43 6.72
C VAL A 61 -15.53 1.19 5.90
N THR A 62 -16.53 0.40 6.25
CA THR A 62 -16.96 -0.77 5.47
C THR A 62 -17.93 -0.35 4.38
N ILE A 63 -17.86 -1.01 3.24
CA ILE A 63 -18.76 -0.78 2.10
C ILE A 63 -19.77 -1.91 1.97
N THR A 64 -20.84 -1.65 1.24
CA THR A 64 -21.70 -2.71 0.69
C THR A 64 -21.26 -2.94 -0.76
N PRO A 65 -20.82 -4.16 -1.12
CA PRO A 65 -20.45 -4.48 -2.49
C PRO A 65 -21.56 -4.15 -3.49
N VAL A 66 -21.16 -3.55 -4.62
CA VAL A 66 -22.07 -3.20 -5.72
C VAL A 66 -21.74 -4.06 -6.92
N GLU A 67 -22.76 -4.75 -7.45
CA GLU A 67 -22.57 -5.55 -8.67
C GLU A 67 -22.12 -4.68 -9.85
N ARG A 68 -21.19 -5.22 -10.59
CA ARG A 68 -20.66 -4.62 -11.83
C ARG A 68 -20.98 -5.52 -13.02
N PRO A 69 -21.43 -4.96 -14.15
CA PRO A 69 -21.74 -5.73 -15.34
C PRO A 69 -20.51 -6.51 -15.81
N LEU A 70 -20.62 -7.84 -15.91
CA LEU A 70 -19.56 -8.73 -16.42
C LEU A 70 -18.18 -8.40 -15.87
N ALA A 71 -18.08 -8.14 -14.54
CA ALA A 71 -16.79 -7.83 -13.91
C ALA A 71 -15.84 -9.02 -14.00
N ASP A 72 -14.62 -8.76 -14.46
CA ASP A 72 -13.52 -9.71 -14.52
C ASP A 72 -12.22 -8.98 -14.17
N GLY A 73 -11.66 -9.32 -13.01
CA GLY A 73 -10.54 -8.59 -12.42
C GLY A 73 -10.83 -7.09 -12.35
N ARG A 74 -9.98 -6.26 -12.95
CA ARG A 74 -10.09 -4.79 -12.98
C ARG A 74 -10.89 -4.24 -14.17
N ALA A 75 -11.52 -5.12 -14.93
CA ALA A 75 -12.37 -4.74 -16.06
C ALA A 75 -13.84 -5.02 -15.75
N MET A 76 -14.74 -4.41 -16.51
CA MET A 76 -16.18 -4.68 -16.53
C MET A 76 -16.77 -4.41 -17.90
N GLY A 77 -17.86 -5.11 -18.21
CA GLY A 77 -18.52 -5.08 -19.53
C GLY A 77 -18.08 -6.20 -20.44
N ASP A 78 -18.57 -6.17 -21.67
CA ASP A 78 -18.23 -7.17 -22.68
C ASP A 78 -16.87 -6.85 -23.30
N PRO A 79 -15.87 -7.75 -23.24
CA PRO A 79 -14.58 -7.51 -23.89
C PRO A 79 -14.67 -7.36 -25.43
N GLU A 80 -15.75 -7.81 -26.04
CA GLU A 80 -16.04 -7.66 -27.48
C GLU A 80 -16.86 -6.38 -27.79
N ALA A 81 -17.13 -5.54 -26.78
CA ALA A 81 -17.83 -4.28 -27.00
C ALA A 81 -17.12 -3.37 -28.02
N PRO A 82 -17.88 -2.62 -28.84
CA PRO A 82 -17.28 -1.79 -29.90
C PRO A 82 -16.39 -0.65 -29.39
N VAL A 83 -16.57 -0.25 -28.12
CA VAL A 83 -15.80 0.83 -27.51
C VAL A 83 -15.05 0.33 -26.27
N THR A 84 -13.76 0.67 -26.16
CA THR A 84 -12.97 0.44 -24.96
C THR A 84 -12.74 1.76 -24.23
N ILE A 85 -13.06 1.80 -22.94
CA ILE A 85 -12.80 2.94 -22.05
C ILE A 85 -11.72 2.52 -21.05
N GLU A 86 -10.54 3.14 -21.12
CA GLU A 86 -9.45 2.92 -20.17
C GLU A 86 -9.32 4.13 -19.25
N VAL A 87 -9.30 3.90 -17.94
CA VAL A 87 -9.21 4.96 -16.95
C VAL A 87 -7.97 4.74 -16.10
N TYR A 88 -7.04 5.67 -16.20
CA TYR A 88 -5.79 5.68 -15.43
C TYR A 88 -6.01 6.44 -14.13
N GLU A 89 -5.87 5.75 -13.01
CA GLU A 89 -6.17 6.30 -11.70
C GLU A 89 -5.07 5.98 -10.67
N ASP A 90 -4.98 6.87 -9.66
CA ASP A 90 -4.21 6.68 -8.44
C ASP A 90 -5.17 6.70 -7.25
N PHE A 91 -5.12 5.70 -6.39
CA PHE A 91 -6.01 5.60 -5.23
C PHE A 91 -5.81 6.72 -4.20
N GLN A 92 -4.65 7.37 -4.18
CA GLN A 92 -4.42 8.54 -3.33
C GLN A 92 -4.96 9.85 -3.94
N CYS A 93 -5.31 9.87 -5.23
CA CYS A 93 -5.73 11.09 -5.91
C CYS A 93 -7.16 11.50 -5.54
N PRO A 94 -7.38 12.72 -5.00
CA PRO A 94 -8.72 13.18 -4.65
C PRO A 94 -9.64 13.36 -5.87
N ALA A 95 -9.06 13.67 -7.02
CA ALA A 95 -9.82 13.79 -8.27
C ALA A 95 -10.29 12.41 -8.78
N CYS A 96 -9.50 11.34 -8.56
CA CYS A 96 -9.92 9.95 -8.84
C CYS A 96 -11.05 9.51 -7.92
N GLN A 97 -10.97 9.82 -6.62
CA GLN A 97 -12.08 9.56 -5.70
C GLN A 97 -13.38 10.24 -6.18
N ALA A 98 -13.30 11.52 -6.56
CA ALA A 98 -14.46 12.24 -7.06
C ALA A 98 -14.99 11.65 -8.39
N TYR A 99 -14.09 11.27 -9.31
CA TYR A 99 -14.44 10.60 -10.57
C TYR A 99 -15.14 9.27 -10.30
N SER A 100 -14.56 8.42 -9.50
CA SER A 100 -15.12 7.10 -9.12
C SER A 100 -16.51 7.20 -8.49
N GLN A 101 -16.77 8.24 -7.68
CA GLN A 101 -18.05 8.40 -6.99
C GLN A 101 -19.11 9.10 -7.83
N GLN A 102 -18.74 10.00 -8.75
CA GLN A 102 -19.70 10.88 -9.41
C GLN A 102 -19.82 10.63 -10.92
N ILE A 103 -18.75 10.22 -11.59
CA ILE A 103 -18.70 10.11 -13.06
C ILE A 103 -18.69 8.66 -13.52
N ALA A 104 -17.84 7.82 -12.97
CA ALA A 104 -17.75 6.41 -13.34
C ALA A 104 -19.08 5.66 -13.25
N PRO A 105 -19.96 5.89 -12.25
CA PRO A 105 -21.28 5.25 -12.22
C PRO A 105 -22.16 5.62 -13.42
N GLN A 106 -22.11 6.87 -13.88
CA GLN A 106 -22.88 7.32 -15.04
C GLN A 106 -22.39 6.65 -16.34
N VAL A 107 -21.05 6.54 -16.50
CA VAL A 107 -20.43 5.85 -17.64
C VAL A 107 -20.81 4.37 -17.65
N LYS A 108 -20.73 3.72 -16.47
CA LYS A 108 -21.10 2.31 -16.30
C LYS A 108 -22.56 2.08 -16.69
N ASP A 109 -23.48 2.90 -16.17
CA ASP A 109 -24.90 2.71 -16.41
C ASP A 109 -25.32 3.03 -17.85
N ALA A 110 -24.67 4.03 -18.48
CA ALA A 110 -24.99 4.43 -19.83
C ALA A 110 -24.43 3.48 -20.91
N TYR A 111 -23.20 2.97 -20.73
CA TYR A 111 -22.48 2.31 -21.83
C TYR A 111 -21.98 0.90 -21.50
N VAL A 112 -21.59 0.63 -20.24
CA VAL A 112 -21.08 -0.70 -19.87
C VAL A 112 -22.22 -1.68 -19.64
N ALA A 113 -23.25 -1.26 -18.94
CA ALA A 113 -24.43 -2.09 -18.68
C ALA A 113 -25.25 -2.38 -19.95
N THR A 114 -25.14 -1.55 -20.97
CA THR A 114 -25.81 -1.73 -22.28
C THR A 114 -25.00 -2.59 -23.25
N GLY A 115 -23.73 -2.91 -22.90
CA GLY A 115 -22.84 -3.70 -23.75
C GLY A 115 -22.15 -2.87 -24.84
N GLU A 116 -22.27 -1.54 -24.81
CA GLU A 116 -21.67 -0.63 -25.78
C GLU A 116 -20.21 -0.34 -25.49
N ALA A 117 -19.78 -0.47 -24.22
CA ALA A 117 -18.40 -0.23 -23.81
C ALA A 117 -17.83 -1.31 -22.88
N TYR A 118 -16.55 -1.61 -23.08
CA TYR A 118 -15.70 -2.36 -22.18
C TYR A 118 -14.88 -1.37 -21.35
N TYR A 119 -14.96 -1.43 -20.02
CA TYR A 119 -14.32 -0.48 -19.13
C TYR A 119 -13.18 -1.16 -18.39
N ILE A 120 -11.97 -0.56 -18.43
CA ILE A 120 -10.76 -1.08 -17.82
C ILE A 120 -10.18 -0.03 -16.88
N PHE A 121 -9.97 -0.41 -15.60
CA PHE A 121 -9.16 0.35 -14.68
C PHE A 121 -7.67 0.11 -14.98
N ARG A 122 -6.87 1.19 -15.02
CA ARG A 122 -5.43 1.17 -15.21
C ARG A 122 -4.75 1.85 -14.03
N HIS A 123 -3.74 1.21 -13.48
CA HIS A 123 -2.97 1.79 -12.37
C HIS A 123 -2.03 2.89 -12.87
N TYR A 124 -2.08 4.03 -12.19
CA TYR A 124 -1.16 5.14 -12.46
C TYR A 124 -0.70 5.79 -11.15
N PRO A 125 0.11 5.07 -10.31
CA PRO A 125 0.50 5.48 -8.95
C PRO A 125 1.58 6.56 -8.96
N PHE A 126 1.29 7.75 -9.49
CA PHE A 126 2.27 8.84 -9.69
C PHE A 126 2.51 9.68 -8.44
N LEU A 127 1.66 9.61 -7.41
CA LEU A 127 1.79 10.41 -6.20
C LEU A 127 2.91 9.92 -5.27
N ASP A 128 3.43 8.71 -5.52
CA ASP A 128 4.55 8.16 -4.78
C ASP A 128 5.93 8.61 -5.28
N ASP A 129 6.06 9.20 -6.46
CA ASP A 129 7.33 9.55 -7.12
C ASP A 129 8.30 10.36 -6.25
N ASN A 130 7.82 11.07 -5.25
CA ASN A 130 8.62 11.85 -4.30
C ASN A 130 8.23 11.60 -2.83
N ALA A 131 7.45 10.55 -2.55
CA ALA A 131 6.96 10.25 -1.21
C ALA A 131 7.94 9.38 -0.42
N VAL A 132 7.94 9.56 0.91
CA VAL A 132 8.65 8.66 1.84
C VAL A 132 7.89 7.33 1.99
N ARG A 133 6.61 7.33 1.64
CA ARG A 133 5.70 6.17 1.68
C ARG A 133 5.19 5.93 0.27
N ASN A 134 5.12 4.69 -0.10
CA ASN A 134 4.60 4.21 -1.37
C ASN A 134 3.15 3.72 -1.25
N GLU A 135 2.28 4.58 -0.70
CA GLU A 135 0.88 4.24 -0.44
C GLU A 135 0.08 4.02 -1.73
N SER A 136 0.42 4.72 -2.83
CA SER A 136 -0.21 4.51 -4.14
C SER A 136 0.15 3.14 -4.73
N ASP A 137 1.45 2.79 -4.73
CA ASP A 137 1.93 1.49 -5.21
C ASP A 137 1.34 0.35 -4.39
N GLN A 138 1.34 0.48 -3.06
CA GLN A 138 0.80 -0.55 -2.17
C GLN A 138 -0.71 -0.70 -2.31
N ALA A 139 -1.47 0.39 -2.49
CA ALA A 139 -2.90 0.33 -2.75
C ALA A 139 -3.19 -0.35 -4.11
N ALA A 140 -2.39 -0.04 -5.13
CA ALA A 140 -2.48 -0.68 -6.44
C ALA A 140 -2.20 -2.19 -6.33
N ASN A 141 -1.09 -2.60 -5.69
CA ASN A 141 -0.76 -4.01 -5.50
C ASN A 141 -1.84 -4.76 -4.70
N ALA A 142 -2.33 -4.18 -3.62
CA ALA A 142 -3.40 -4.77 -2.81
C ALA A 142 -4.71 -4.95 -3.61
N SER A 143 -5.08 -3.98 -4.45
CA SER A 143 -6.26 -4.07 -5.30
C SER A 143 -6.13 -5.18 -6.36
N MET A 144 -4.92 -5.38 -6.89
CA MET A 144 -4.64 -6.47 -7.81
C MET A 144 -4.66 -7.84 -7.13
N CYS A 145 -4.16 -7.94 -5.89
CA CYS A 145 -4.31 -9.17 -5.11
C CYS A 145 -5.79 -9.51 -4.82
N ALA A 146 -6.64 -8.51 -4.67
CA ALA A 146 -8.08 -8.72 -4.60
C ALA A 146 -8.69 -9.10 -5.97
N ALA A 147 -8.10 -8.63 -7.07
CA ALA A 147 -8.49 -9.04 -8.42
C ALA A 147 -8.27 -10.52 -8.68
N ASP A 148 -7.23 -11.14 -8.12
CA ASP A 148 -6.98 -12.59 -8.21
C ASP A 148 -8.15 -13.43 -7.68
N GLU A 149 -8.97 -12.86 -6.78
CA GLU A 149 -10.21 -13.45 -6.27
C GLU A 149 -11.47 -12.87 -6.94
N ASN A 150 -11.32 -12.14 -8.03
CA ASN A 150 -12.38 -11.40 -8.71
C ASN A 150 -13.14 -10.41 -7.80
N ARG A 151 -12.41 -9.79 -6.86
CA ARG A 151 -12.91 -8.81 -5.88
C ARG A 151 -12.27 -7.43 -6.04
N PHE A 152 -11.71 -7.15 -7.23
CA PHE A 152 -11.07 -5.85 -7.53
C PHE A 152 -11.99 -4.67 -7.21
N TRP A 153 -13.21 -4.68 -7.71
CA TRP A 153 -14.13 -3.55 -7.60
C TRP A 153 -14.62 -3.31 -6.18
N ASP A 154 -14.80 -4.36 -5.40
CA ASP A 154 -15.11 -4.21 -3.98
C ASP A 154 -13.93 -3.60 -3.22
N TYR A 155 -12.73 -4.04 -3.55
CA TYR A 155 -11.52 -3.50 -2.94
C TYR A 155 -11.25 -2.06 -3.37
N HIS A 156 -11.47 -1.73 -4.64
CA HIS A 156 -11.44 -0.37 -5.19
C HIS A 156 -12.39 0.58 -4.43
N ASP A 157 -13.63 0.18 -4.22
CA ASP A 157 -14.61 0.98 -3.48
C ASP A 157 -14.20 1.14 -2.01
N MET A 158 -13.63 0.08 -1.41
CA MET A 158 -13.10 0.13 -0.05
C MET A 158 -11.95 1.13 0.09
N LEU A 159 -11.02 1.16 -0.87
CA LEU A 159 -9.93 2.11 -0.91
C LEU A 159 -10.45 3.55 -0.94
N PHE A 160 -11.30 3.88 -1.90
CA PHE A 160 -11.84 5.24 -2.01
C PHE A 160 -12.76 5.65 -0.85
N ALA A 161 -13.47 4.71 -0.22
CA ALA A 161 -14.26 4.98 0.99
C ALA A 161 -13.39 5.32 2.22
N ASN A 162 -12.15 4.86 2.22
CA ASN A 162 -11.21 5.03 3.32
C ASN A 162 -10.10 6.05 3.04
N TRP A 163 -10.18 6.77 1.92
CA TRP A 163 -9.24 7.83 1.59
C TRP A 163 -9.29 8.96 2.63
N ASN A 164 -8.12 9.42 3.10
CA ASN A 164 -8.02 10.48 4.11
C ASN A 164 -7.01 11.58 3.75
N GLY A 165 -6.54 11.59 2.50
CA GLY A 165 -5.52 12.52 2.01
C GLY A 165 -4.28 11.79 1.49
N GLU A 166 -3.51 12.50 0.67
CA GLU A 166 -2.26 11.98 0.09
C GLU A 166 -1.22 11.76 1.17
N ASN A 167 -0.62 10.56 1.22
CA ASN A 167 0.44 10.19 2.17
C ASN A 167 0.09 10.39 3.65
N GLN A 168 -1.21 10.25 4.00
CA GLN A 168 -1.71 10.39 5.37
C GLN A 168 -1.87 9.05 6.11
N GLY A 169 -1.40 7.95 5.54
CA GLY A 169 -1.47 6.61 6.13
C GLY A 169 -2.79 5.88 5.89
N ALA A 170 -3.62 6.38 4.95
CA ALA A 170 -4.85 5.71 4.55
C ALA A 170 -4.59 4.30 4.04
N PHE A 171 -3.51 4.13 3.30
CA PHE A 171 -3.15 2.90 2.61
C PHE A 171 -1.84 2.28 3.13
N ASN A 172 -1.56 2.42 4.43
CA ASN A 172 -0.50 1.63 5.04
C ASN A 172 -0.87 0.14 5.06
N ASP A 173 0.13 -0.74 5.05
CA ASP A 173 -0.02 -2.19 4.92
C ASP A 173 -1.07 -2.80 5.85
N LYS A 174 -1.15 -2.33 7.10
CA LYS A 174 -2.12 -2.86 8.05
C LYS A 174 -3.57 -2.54 7.68
N ARG A 175 -3.80 -1.33 7.17
CA ARG A 175 -5.13 -0.94 6.72
C ARG A 175 -5.52 -1.69 5.45
N LEU A 176 -4.57 -1.85 4.52
CA LEU A 176 -4.79 -2.63 3.30
C LEU A 176 -5.15 -4.09 3.63
N VAL A 177 -4.43 -4.72 4.55
CA VAL A 177 -4.78 -6.07 5.04
C VAL A 177 -6.15 -6.08 5.73
N ALA A 178 -6.46 -5.08 6.57
CA ALA A 178 -7.76 -4.99 7.24
C ALA A 178 -8.92 -4.77 6.25
N PHE A 179 -8.71 -4.11 5.11
CA PHE A 179 -9.71 -3.99 4.05
C PHE A 179 -10.01 -5.35 3.41
N ALA A 180 -8.99 -6.16 3.14
CA ALA A 180 -9.14 -7.51 2.63
C ALA A 180 -9.91 -8.42 3.61
N GLU A 181 -9.57 -8.35 4.91
CA GLU A 181 -10.29 -9.06 5.97
C GLU A 181 -11.77 -8.64 6.04
N ALA A 182 -12.05 -7.34 5.99
CA ALA A 182 -13.41 -6.81 6.04
C ALA A 182 -14.26 -7.22 4.82
N LEU A 183 -13.63 -7.41 3.67
CA LEU A 183 -14.26 -7.91 2.45
C LEU A 183 -14.39 -9.45 2.43
N GLY A 184 -13.77 -10.16 3.39
CA GLY A 184 -13.82 -11.63 3.50
C GLY A 184 -13.00 -12.34 2.42
N LEU A 185 -11.87 -11.77 1.98
CA LEU A 185 -10.96 -12.42 1.04
C LEU A 185 -10.22 -13.61 1.68
N ASP A 186 -9.67 -14.51 0.88
CA ASP A 186 -8.73 -15.53 1.37
C ASP A 186 -7.44 -14.84 1.85
N MET A 187 -7.33 -14.67 3.16
CA MET A 187 -6.20 -13.97 3.76
C MET A 187 -4.86 -14.68 3.58
N ALA A 188 -4.84 -15.99 3.31
CA ALA A 188 -3.59 -16.69 3.03
C ALA A 188 -3.10 -16.37 1.61
N ALA A 189 -4.00 -16.38 0.63
CA ALA A 189 -3.71 -15.98 -0.74
C ALA A 189 -3.36 -14.50 -0.82
N PHE A 190 -4.21 -13.62 -0.25
CA PHE A 190 -3.99 -12.18 -0.24
C PHE A 190 -2.63 -11.78 0.38
N ASN A 191 -2.31 -12.26 1.58
CA ASN A 191 -1.05 -11.92 2.24
C ASN A 191 0.18 -12.46 1.48
N SER A 192 0.06 -13.60 0.81
CA SER A 192 1.13 -14.15 -0.02
C SER A 192 1.38 -13.27 -1.26
N CYS A 193 0.33 -12.83 -1.93
CA CYS A 193 0.37 -11.93 -3.07
C CYS A 193 0.90 -10.56 -2.67
N PHE A 194 0.27 -9.93 -1.67
CA PHE A 194 0.57 -8.57 -1.22
C PHE A 194 2.00 -8.45 -0.68
N GLY A 195 2.43 -9.39 0.18
CA GLY A 195 3.77 -9.37 0.76
C GLY A 195 4.90 -9.70 -0.23
N ALA A 196 4.57 -10.23 -1.40
CA ALA A 196 5.53 -10.51 -2.48
C ALA A 196 5.55 -9.43 -3.56
N ASP A 197 4.75 -8.36 -3.44
CA ASP A 197 4.52 -7.34 -4.49
C ASP A 197 4.24 -7.97 -5.86
N LEU A 198 3.38 -9.00 -5.88
CA LEU A 198 3.25 -9.91 -7.02
C LEU A 198 2.86 -9.19 -8.32
N HIS A 199 2.10 -8.11 -8.23
CA HIS A 199 1.61 -7.35 -9.37
C HIS A 199 2.43 -6.08 -9.70
N ALA A 200 3.59 -5.87 -9.06
CA ALA A 200 4.39 -4.66 -9.26
C ALA A 200 4.78 -4.43 -10.73
N GLU A 201 5.12 -5.51 -11.47
CA GLU A 201 5.48 -5.41 -12.89
C GLU A 201 4.28 -5.01 -13.77
N GLU A 202 3.08 -5.53 -13.49
CA GLU A 202 1.86 -5.18 -14.21
C GLU A 202 1.44 -3.74 -13.95
N ILE A 203 1.51 -3.29 -12.69
CA ILE A 203 1.23 -1.91 -12.29
C ILE A 203 2.19 -0.94 -12.98
N ASN A 204 3.49 -1.25 -12.98
CA ASN A 204 4.48 -0.45 -13.70
C ASN A 204 4.24 -0.43 -15.21
N SER A 205 3.78 -1.54 -15.81
CA SER A 205 3.41 -1.60 -17.23
C SER A 205 2.25 -0.66 -17.55
N ASP A 206 1.21 -0.60 -16.70
CA ASP A 206 0.11 0.34 -16.85
C ASP A 206 0.59 1.80 -16.74
N PHE A 207 1.42 2.09 -15.75
CA PHE A 207 2.00 3.43 -15.56
C PHE A 207 2.78 3.90 -16.80
N GLU A 208 3.66 3.06 -17.31
CA GLU A 208 4.44 3.38 -18.52
C GLU A 208 3.58 3.49 -19.77
N LEU A 209 2.54 2.65 -19.91
CA LEU A 209 1.58 2.76 -21.03
C LEU A 209 0.82 4.08 -20.95
N GLY A 210 0.31 4.46 -19.79
CA GLY A 210 -0.38 5.74 -19.61
C GLY A 210 0.51 6.93 -19.97
N ARG A 211 1.79 6.92 -19.57
CA ARG A 211 2.77 7.94 -19.96
C ARG A 211 2.98 8.01 -21.47
N GLN A 212 3.10 6.87 -22.12
CA GLN A 212 3.28 6.80 -23.58
C GLN A 212 2.05 7.33 -24.33
N LEU A 213 0.85 7.12 -23.79
CA LEU A 213 -0.41 7.64 -24.31
C LEU A 213 -0.63 9.14 -24.02
N GLY A 214 0.22 9.75 -23.19
CA GLY A 214 0.18 11.17 -22.87
C GLY A 214 -0.56 11.53 -21.59
N ALA A 215 -0.86 10.56 -20.72
CA ALA A 215 -1.37 10.86 -19.38
C ALA A 215 -0.32 11.63 -18.59
N THR A 216 -0.71 12.79 -18.04
CA THR A 216 0.15 13.66 -17.22
C THR A 216 -0.35 13.80 -15.79
N GLY A 217 -1.39 13.08 -15.44
CA GLY A 217 -2.03 13.06 -14.11
C GLY A 217 -3.26 12.18 -14.13
N THR A 218 -3.96 12.12 -12.99
CA THR A 218 -5.13 11.27 -12.81
C THR A 218 -6.36 12.06 -12.33
N PRO A 219 -7.58 11.60 -12.67
CA PRO A 219 -7.87 10.54 -13.61
C PRO A 219 -7.58 10.96 -15.06
N SER A 220 -7.01 10.05 -15.87
CA SER A 220 -6.93 10.22 -17.32
C SER A 220 -7.78 9.15 -18.00
N VAL A 221 -8.75 9.57 -18.82
CA VAL A 221 -9.70 8.69 -19.51
C VAL A 221 -9.36 8.63 -20.98
N PHE A 222 -9.30 7.43 -21.53
CA PHE A 222 -9.10 7.17 -22.96
C PHE A 222 -10.29 6.38 -23.51
N VAL A 223 -10.76 6.78 -24.66
CA VAL A 223 -11.80 6.08 -25.42
C VAL A 223 -11.16 5.59 -26.72
N ASN A 224 -11.09 4.29 -26.94
CA ASN A 224 -10.36 3.65 -28.03
C ASN A 224 -8.94 4.22 -28.24
N GLY A 225 -8.23 4.45 -27.11
CA GLY A 225 -6.86 4.98 -27.10
C GLY A 225 -6.72 6.49 -27.30
N VAL A 226 -7.83 7.24 -27.44
CA VAL A 226 -7.83 8.69 -27.56
C VAL A 226 -8.18 9.33 -26.23
N GLN A 227 -7.29 10.21 -25.73
CA GLN A 227 -7.50 10.86 -24.42
C GLN A 227 -8.65 11.86 -24.48
N VAL A 228 -9.59 11.71 -23.54
CA VAL A 228 -10.71 12.65 -23.35
C VAL A 228 -10.27 13.77 -22.42
N SER A 229 -10.48 15.03 -22.82
CA SER A 229 -10.18 16.23 -22.02
C SER A 229 -8.74 16.26 -21.45
N PRO A 230 -7.67 16.20 -22.29
CA PRO A 230 -6.29 16.18 -21.80
C PRO A 230 -5.98 17.30 -20.81
N GLY A 231 -5.37 16.97 -19.66
CA GLY A 231 -5.01 17.92 -18.61
C GLY A 231 -6.14 18.36 -17.68
N PHE A 232 -7.35 17.80 -17.85
CA PHE A 232 -8.51 18.09 -17.02
C PHE A 232 -9.20 16.79 -16.58
N VAL A 233 -9.91 16.80 -15.45
CA VAL A 233 -10.81 15.70 -15.07
C VAL A 233 -11.98 15.66 -16.05
N PRO A 234 -12.12 14.59 -16.84
CA PRO A 234 -13.17 14.53 -17.84
C PRO A 234 -14.54 14.40 -17.18
N GLN A 235 -15.48 15.21 -17.64
CA GLN A 235 -16.87 15.14 -17.22
C GLN A 235 -17.61 14.06 -18.01
N PHE A 236 -18.70 13.53 -17.46
CA PHE A 236 -19.51 12.52 -18.14
C PHE A 236 -19.89 12.91 -19.56
N THR A 237 -20.28 14.17 -19.80
CA THR A 237 -20.66 14.65 -21.14
C THR A 237 -19.53 14.52 -22.18
N ALA A 238 -18.29 14.82 -21.79
CA ALA A 238 -17.15 14.69 -22.69
C ALA A 238 -16.82 13.21 -23.00
N ILE A 239 -16.97 12.33 -22.01
CA ILE A 239 -16.80 10.88 -22.21
C ILE A 239 -17.92 10.36 -23.12
N ALA A 240 -19.16 10.76 -22.86
CA ALA A 240 -20.32 10.39 -23.67
C ALA A 240 -20.13 10.80 -25.14
N GLU A 241 -19.74 12.05 -25.40
CA GLU A 241 -19.46 12.54 -26.76
C GLU A 241 -18.40 11.70 -27.50
N ALA A 242 -17.34 11.30 -26.78
CA ALA A 242 -16.28 10.44 -27.32
C ALA A 242 -16.79 9.03 -27.63
N VAL A 243 -17.55 8.42 -26.70
CA VAL A 243 -18.12 7.07 -26.88
C VAL A 243 -19.12 7.06 -28.05
N GLU A 244 -20.04 8.01 -28.08
CA GLU A 244 -21.04 8.09 -29.14
C GLU A 244 -20.42 8.33 -30.54
N ALA A 245 -19.32 9.10 -30.59
CA ALA A 245 -18.57 9.27 -31.85
C ALA A 245 -17.97 7.94 -32.34
N GLU A 246 -17.42 7.12 -31.44
CA GLU A 246 -16.87 5.81 -31.80
C GLU A 246 -17.96 4.80 -32.18
N LEU A 247 -19.10 4.80 -31.48
CA LEU A 247 -20.25 3.97 -31.83
C LEU A 247 -20.79 4.31 -33.22
N ALA A 248 -20.90 5.60 -33.55
CA ALA A 248 -21.32 6.03 -34.88
C ALA A 248 -20.33 5.63 -35.99
N ALA A 249 -19.02 5.63 -35.69
CA ALA A 249 -17.98 5.20 -36.62
C ALA A 249 -17.94 3.69 -36.84
N SER A 250 -18.30 2.90 -35.81
CA SER A 250 -18.38 1.43 -35.91
C SER A 250 -19.61 0.89 -36.62
N GLY A 251 -20.58 1.76 -36.94
CA GLY A 251 -21.80 1.40 -37.68
C GLY A 251 -22.91 0.78 -36.86
N ASN A 252 -22.85 0.94 -35.54
CA ASN A 252 -23.89 0.54 -34.59
C ASN A 252 -24.73 1.74 -34.14
#